data_a75e8f800d618ff709efd27b3820c560
#
_entry.id   a75e8f800d618ff709efd27b3820c560
#
_cell.length_a   1.000
_cell.length_b   1.000
_cell.length_c   1.000
_cell.angle_alpha   90.00
_cell.angle_beta   90.00
_cell.angle_gamma   90.00
#
_symmetry.space_group_name_H-M   'P 1'
#
loop_
_entity.id
_entity.type
_entity.pdbx_description
1 polymer ?
#
loop_
_entity_poly.entity_id
_entity_poly.type
_entity_poly.pdbx_seq_one_letter_code
_entity_poly.pdbx_strand_id
1 'polypeptide(L)'
;MIGLLMYLANKRPDICFVVNTLSQFLTDPRHVHLIATKHILRYLKGTVDYGLKYDVNQRINLEGYVDSDWASSAIDRKSTSGCCFSMGSGAISWFSRKKSRVALSTAEAEYVASCSASCEEVWLQKLLSNLFDPQLDATCIHCDNQSCVKLSENPVFHDKSKHIEINFYYIRDMETPQNRE
;
A
#
# COMPACT_ATOMS: atom_id res chain seq x y z
N MET A 1 11.73 19.25 9.62
CA MET A 1 11.25 18.24 10.60
C MET A 1 10.43 17.15 9.92
N ILE A 2 9.32 17.43 9.22
CA ILE A 2 8.53 16.41 8.53
C ILE A 2 9.36 15.60 7.51
N GLY A 3 10.22 16.24 6.72
CA GLY A 3 11.10 15.51 5.78
C GLY A 3 11.99 14.46 6.45
N LEU A 4 12.49 14.73 7.66
CA LEU A 4 13.25 13.74 8.44
C LEU A 4 12.37 12.58 8.91
N LEU A 5 11.11 12.85 9.30
CA LEU A 5 10.15 11.82 9.66
C LEU A 5 9.75 10.98 8.43
N MET A 6 9.61 11.58 7.26
CA MET A 6 9.39 10.85 6.00
C MET A 6 10.56 9.90 5.68
N TYR A 7 11.79 10.36 5.87
CA TYR A 7 12.96 9.49 5.73
C TYR A 7 12.94 8.33 6.75
N LEU A 8 12.59 8.63 8.00
CA LEU A 8 12.48 7.61 9.05
C LEU A 8 11.33 6.62 8.77
N ALA A 9 10.23 7.05 8.17
CA ALA A 9 9.11 6.18 7.79
C ALA A 9 9.52 5.06 6.83
N ASN A 10 10.63 5.19 6.09
CA ASN A 10 11.22 4.11 5.28
C ASN A 10 11.87 2.98 6.13
N LYS A 11 11.96 3.16 7.44
CA LYS A 11 12.47 2.16 8.40
C LYS A 11 11.44 1.80 9.48
N ARG A 12 10.40 2.61 9.62
CA ARG A 12 9.37 2.53 10.65
C ARG A 12 7.98 2.57 9.98
N PRO A 13 7.44 1.41 9.56
CA PRO A 13 6.11 1.33 8.92
C PRO A 13 4.99 1.87 9.82
N ASP A 14 5.13 1.73 11.12
CA ASP A 14 4.19 2.17 12.15
C ASP A 14 3.92 3.68 12.16
N ILE A 15 4.83 4.51 11.67
CA ILE A 15 4.62 5.96 11.54
C ILE A 15 4.28 6.40 10.10
N CYS A 16 4.27 5.50 9.14
CA CYS A 16 4.12 5.83 7.71
C CYS A 16 2.84 6.62 7.44
N PHE A 17 1.69 6.16 7.92
CA PHE A 17 0.39 6.80 7.72
C PHE A 17 0.35 8.23 8.29
N VAL A 18 0.74 8.39 9.55
CA VAL A 18 0.65 9.70 10.23
C VAL A 18 1.62 10.73 9.65
N VAL A 19 2.81 10.29 9.25
CA VAL A 19 3.82 11.15 8.62
C VAL A 19 3.37 11.58 7.22
N ASN A 20 2.82 10.66 6.41
CA ASN A 20 2.29 10.98 5.09
C ASN A 20 1.06 11.89 5.19
N THR A 21 0.20 11.72 6.18
CA THR A 21 -0.92 12.62 6.44
C THR A 21 -0.43 14.03 6.74
N LEU A 22 0.56 14.18 7.63
CA LEU A 22 1.11 15.50 7.99
C LEU A 22 1.89 16.17 6.84
N SER A 23 2.49 15.37 5.95
CA SER A 23 3.21 15.91 4.79
C SER A 23 2.31 16.71 3.84
N GLN A 24 1.02 16.43 3.81
CA GLN A 24 0.04 17.13 2.98
C GLN A 24 -0.16 18.60 3.39
N PHE A 25 0.22 18.96 4.62
CA PHE A 25 0.03 20.30 5.18
C PHE A 25 1.32 21.12 5.24
N LEU A 26 2.38 20.70 4.52
CA LEU A 26 3.68 21.41 4.51
C LEU A 26 3.59 22.81 3.89
N THR A 27 2.67 23.01 2.96
CA THR A 27 2.47 24.31 2.28
C THR A 27 1.69 25.33 3.11
N ASP A 28 0.81 24.84 4.02
CA ASP A 28 0.02 25.68 4.93
C ASP A 28 -0.02 25.03 6.34
N PRO A 29 1.10 25.06 7.10
CA PRO A 29 1.19 24.40 8.38
C PRO A 29 0.43 25.20 9.45
N ARG A 30 -0.47 24.52 10.17
CA ARG A 30 -1.19 25.07 11.31
C ARG A 30 -0.62 24.54 12.63
N HIS A 31 -0.95 25.22 13.73
CA HIS A 31 -0.48 24.84 15.08
C HIS A 31 -0.87 23.38 15.44
N VAL A 32 -2.03 22.91 15.00
CA VAL A 32 -2.46 21.50 15.22
C VAL A 32 -1.50 20.50 14.58
N HIS A 33 -0.94 20.80 13.39
CA HIS A 33 0.02 19.94 12.71
C HIS A 33 1.36 19.88 13.47
N LEU A 34 1.77 20.98 14.11
CA LEU A 34 2.94 20.99 14.98
C LEU A 34 2.71 20.13 16.24
N ILE A 35 1.52 20.21 16.85
CA ILE A 35 1.18 19.35 17.98
C ILE A 35 1.23 17.88 17.56
N ALA A 36 0.60 17.51 16.45
CA ALA A 36 0.63 16.14 15.92
C ALA A 36 2.07 15.67 15.66
N THR A 37 2.93 16.52 15.08
CA THR A 37 4.35 16.20 14.89
C THR A 37 5.07 15.93 16.21
N LYS A 38 4.80 16.73 17.25
CA LYS A 38 5.35 16.51 18.60
C LYS A 38 4.86 15.19 19.22
N HIS A 39 3.64 14.74 18.89
CA HIS A 39 3.14 13.43 19.30
C HIS A 39 3.93 12.28 18.65
N ILE A 40 4.24 12.39 17.35
CA ILE A 40 5.10 11.41 16.67
C ILE A 40 6.47 11.35 17.34
N LEU A 41 7.09 12.50 17.63
CA LEU A 41 8.40 12.52 18.30
C LEU A 41 8.36 11.90 19.70
N ARG A 42 7.27 12.10 20.46
CA ARG A 42 7.09 11.43 21.76
C ARG A 42 6.91 9.93 21.61
N TYR A 43 6.13 9.48 20.63
CA TYR A 43 5.99 8.07 20.31
C TYR A 43 7.34 7.44 19.95
N LEU A 44 8.11 8.07 19.06
CA LEU A 44 9.45 7.61 18.69
C LEU A 44 10.39 7.53 19.87
N LYS A 45 10.37 8.54 20.78
CA LYS A 45 11.16 8.52 22.02
C LYS A 45 10.79 7.32 22.92
N GLY A 46 9.51 6.95 22.98
CA GLY A 46 9.03 5.81 23.78
C GLY A 46 9.21 4.46 23.10
N THR A 47 9.60 4.42 21.82
CA THR A 47 9.72 3.20 21.01
C THR A 47 11.07 3.12 20.29
N VAL A 48 12.14 3.59 20.94
CA VAL A 48 13.50 3.63 20.36
C VAL A 48 13.99 2.22 20.02
N ASP A 49 13.61 1.22 20.82
CA ASP A 49 14.01 -0.16 20.65
C ASP A 49 13.11 -0.95 19.68
N TYR A 50 12.08 -0.31 19.09
CA TYR A 50 11.21 -0.97 18.11
C TYR A 50 11.88 -1.00 16.74
N GLY A 51 11.80 -2.16 16.10
CA GLY A 51 12.32 -2.38 14.75
C GLY A 51 11.65 -3.56 14.07
N LEU A 52 11.94 -3.74 12.80
CA LEU A 52 11.54 -4.92 12.04
C LEU A 52 12.51 -6.05 12.36
N LYS A 53 11.97 -7.22 12.70
CA LYS A 53 12.74 -8.44 12.94
C LYS A 53 12.61 -9.36 11.72
N TYR A 54 13.75 -9.79 11.20
CA TYR A 54 13.83 -10.78 10.13
C TYR A 54 14.41 -12.08 10.68
N ASP A 55 13.73 -13.20 10.41
CA ASP A 55 14.16 -14.53 10.80
C ASP A 55 14.73 -15.26 9.58
N VAL A 56 15.98 -15.69 9.70
CA VAL A 56 16.72 -16.37 8.62
C VAL A 56 16.15 -17.75 8.29
N ASN A 57 15.46 -18.37 9.24
CA ASN A 57 14.97 -19.75 9.09
C ASN A 57 13.58 -19.84 8.44
N GLN A 58 12.93 -18.72 8.14
CA GLN A 58 11.62 -18.74 7.47
C GLN A 58 11.76 -18.85 5.96
N ARG A 59 10.76 -19.52 5.35
CA ARG A 59 10.66 -19.56 3.88
C ARG A 59 10.56 -18.15 3.32
N ILE A 60 11.28 -17.90 2.25
CA ILE A 60 11.17 -16.67 1.47
C ILE A 60 9.85 -16.78 0.68
N ASN A 61 8.79 -16.22 1.25
CA ASN A 61 7.49 -16.10 0.60
C ASN A 61 7.09 -14.63 0.60
N LEU A 62 6.72 -14.10 -0.56
CA LEU A 62 6.26 -12.73 -0.70
C LEU A 62 4.74 -12.69 -0.51
N GLU A 63 4.28 -11.90 0.45
CA GLU A 63 2.86 -11.70 0.74
C GLU A 63 2.55 -10.21 0.79
N GLY A 64 1.45 -9.81 0.15
CA GLY A 64 0.97 -8.43 0.12
C GLY A 64 -0.32 -8.26 0.95
N TYR A 65 -0.46 -7.11 1.58
CA TYR A 65 -1.66 -6.68 2.31
C TYR A 65 -2.05 -5.31 1.80
N VAL A 66 -3.32 -5.12 1.46
CA VAL A 66 -3.84 -3.87 0.93
C VAL A 66 -5.12 -3.48 1.65
N ASP A 67 -5.27 -2.18 1.89
CA ASP A 67 -6.42 -1.57 2.52
C ASP A 67 -6.67 -0.17 1.97
N SER A 68 -7.90 0.31 2.00
CA SER A 68 -8.24 1.66 1.56
C SER A 68 -9.37 2.29 2.35
N ASP A 69 -9.06 3.36 3.04
CA ASP A 69 -10.05 4.25 3.67
C ASP A 69 -10.88 5.00 2.63
N TRP A 70 -12.14 4.62 2.43
CA TRP A 70 -13.01 5.31 1.50
C TRP A 70 -13.40 6.70 2.00
N ALA A 71 -13.10 7.73 1.17
CA ALA A 71 -13.52 9.12 1.40
C ALA A 71 -13.16 9.68 2.79
N SER A 72 -12.05 9.21 3.40
CA SER A 72 -11.63 9.56 4.76
C SER A 72 -11.25 11.03 4.92
N SER A 73 -10.82 11.69 3.85
CA SER A 73 -10.52 13.12 3.88
C SER A 73 -11.79 13.97 3.96
N ALA A 74 -11.99 14.65 5.10
CA ALA A 74 -13.12 15.56 5.30
C ALA A 74 -13.11 16.79 4.35
N ILE A 75 -11.94 17.15 3.82
CA ILE A 75 -11.75 18.35 2.98
C ILE A 75 -12.13 18.07 1.51
N ASP A 76 -11.63 16.98 0.95
CA ASP A 76 -11.75 16.69 -0.48
C ASP A 76 -12.30 15.29 -0.79
N ARG A 77 -12.75 14.57 0.24
CA ARG A 77 -13.38 13.24 0.15
C ARG A 77 -12.53 12.19 -0.58
N LYS A 78 -11.22 12.39 -0.62
CA LYS A 78 -10.30 11.44 -1.22
C LYS A 78 -9.95 10.34 -0.24
N SER A 79 -9.74 9.15 -0.79
CA SER A 79 -9.35 7.95 -0.06
C SER A 79 -7.84 7.94 0.19
N THR A 80 -7.43 7.25 1.25
CA THR A 80 -6.03 6.91 1.51
C THR A 80 -5.87 5.40 1.35
N SER A 81 -4.95 4.96 0.51
CA SER A 81 -4.62 3.55 0.36
C SER A 81 -3.35 3.21 1.11
N GLY A 82 -3.40 2.12 1.83
CA GLY A 82 -2.28 1.46 2.49
C GLY A 82 -1.88 0.18 1.78
N CYS A 83 -0.59 -0.10 1.75
CA CYS A 83 -0.07 -1.36 1.26
C CYS A 83 1.15 -1.75 2.08
N CYS A 84 1.29 -3.06 2.34
CA CYS A 84 2.44 -3.62 3.03
C CYS A 84 2.79 -4.96 2.41
N PHE A 85 4.05 -5.15 2.01
CA PHE A 85 4.57 -6.44 1.59
C PHE A 85 5.53 -6.98 2.62
N SER A 86 5.36 -8.26 2.96
CA SER A 86 6.27 -9.01 3.82
C SER A 86 7.01 -10.08 3.02
N MET A 87 8.23 -10.38 3.47
CA MET A 87 9.02 -11.50 2.98
C MET A 87 9.38 -12.38 4.19
N GLY A 88 8.72 -13.54 4.27
CA GLY A 88 8.79 -14.38 5.46
C GLY A 88 8.29 -13.65 6.71
N SER A 89 9.16 -13.40 7.69
CA SER A 89 8.79 -12.83 8.99
C SER A 89 8.69 -11.32 9.06
N GLY A 90 9.17 -10.58 8.04
CA GLY A 90 9.31 -9.13 8.16
C GLY A 90 8.78 -8.35 6.96
N ALA A 91 8.25 -7.16 7.21
CA ALA A 91 7.85 -6.24 6.17
C ALA A 91 9.08 -5.69 5.41
N ILE A 92 9.00 -5.67 4.05
CA ILE A 92 10.09 -5.22 3.17
C ILE A 92 9.71 -3.99 2.35
N SER A 93 8.42 -3.79 2.06
CA SER A 93 7.91 -2.61 1.38
C SER A 93 6.57 -2.20 1.99
N TRP A 94 6.33 -0.88 2.11
CA TRP A 94 5.06 -0.32 2.58
C TRP A 94 4.88 1.09 2.09
N PHE A 95 3.63 1.47 1.91
CA PHE A 95 3.26 2.85 1.68
C PHE A 95 1.88 3.17 2.25
N SER A 96 1.64 4.45 2.49
CA SER A 96 0.33 5.02 2.72
C SER A 96 0.21 6.26 1.84
N ARG A 97 -0.74 6.29 0.91
CA ARG A 97 -0.84 7.37 -0.09
C ARG A 97 -2.28 7.84 -0.25
N LYS A 98 -2.48 9.15 -0.13
CA LYS A 98 -3.74 9.77 -0.50
C LYS A 98 -3.93 9.70 -2.02
N LYS A 99 -5.09 9.27 -2.45
CA LYS A 99 -5.41 9.16 -3.88
C LYS A 99 -5.64 10.53 -4.51
N SER A 100 -5.33 10.65 -5.79
CA SER A 100 -5.55 11.89 -6.56
C SER A 100 -7.02 12.10 -6.95
N ARG A 101 -7.78 11.00 -7.08
CA ARG A 101 -9.21 10.98 -7.47
C ARG A 101 -10.08 10.53 -6.30
N VAL A 102 -11.36 10.93 -6.34
CA VAL A 102 -12.38 10.45 -5.39
C VAL A 102 -12.96 9.16 -5.94
N ALA A 103 -13.00 8.11 -5.13
CA ALA A 103 -13.68 6.86 -5.45
C ALA A 103 -15.17 6.99 -5.16
N LEU A 104 -16.01 6.40 -6.03
CA LEU A 104 -17.47 6.45 -5.94
C LEU A 104 -18.03 5.47 -4.90
N SER A 105 -17.24 4.44 -4.54
CA SER A 105 -17.63 3.41 -3.56
C SER A 105 -16.41 2.88 -2.80
N THR A 106 -16.66 2.16 -1.71
CA THR A 106 -15.62 1.42 -0.97
C THR A 106 -14.94 0.38 -1.86
N ALA A 107 -15.71 -0.39 -2.62
CA ALA A 107 -15.18 -1.40 -3.54
C ALA A 107 -14.26 -0.80 -4.62
N GLU A 108 -14.60 0.39 -5.13
CA GLU A 108 -13.74 1.11 -6.08
C GLU A 108 -12.43 1.59 -5.41
N ALA A 109 -12.51 2.13 -4.20
CA ALA A 109 -11.34 2.57 -3.45
C ALA A 109 -10.36 1.42 -3.22
N GLU A 110 -10.88 0.26 -2.77
CA GLU A 110 -10.13 -0.97 -2.56
C GLU A 110 -9.53 -1.52 -3.86
N TYR A 111 -10.31 -1.50 -4.93
CA TYR A 111 -9.85 -1.97 -6.23
C TYR A 111 -8.68 -1.14 -6.77
N VAL A 112 -8.75 0.20 -6.66
CA VAL A 112 -7.65 1.10 -7.03
C VAL A 112 -6.43 0.90 -6.11
N ALA A 113 -6.65 0.56 -4.84
CA ALA A 113 -5.57 0.23 -3.92
C ALA A 113 -4.89 -1.09 -4.31
N SER A 114 -5.67 -2.14 -4.63
CA SER A 114 -5.18 -3.45 -5.07
C SER A 114 -4.37 -3.35 -6.36
N CYS A 115 -4.80 -2.51 -7.32
CA CYS A 115 -4.04 -2.23 -8.53
C CYS A 115 -2.67 -1.60 -8.23
N SER A 116 -2.62 -0.67 -7.27
CA SER A 116 -1.36 -0.06 -6.84
C SER A 116 -0.44 -1.09 -6.14
N ALA A 117 -1.03 -2.02 -5.38
CA ALA A 117 -0.30 -3.11 -4.74
C ALA A 117 0.25 -4.11 -5.78
N SER A 118 -0.53 -4.46 -6.81
CA SER A 118 -0.05 -5.34 -7.90
C SER A 118 1.12 -4.73 -8.67
N CYS A 119 1.13 -3.41 -8.88
CA CYS A 119 2.29 -2.74 -9.47
C CYS A 119 3.55 -2.85 -8.59
N GLU A 120 3.40 -2.70 -7.28
CA GLU A 120 4.49 -2.84 -6.31
C GLU A 120 4.99 -4.29 -6.25
N GLU A 121 4.08 -5.25 -6.28
CA GLU A 121 4.36 -6.68 -6.30
C GLU A 121 5.25 -7.06 -7.48
N VAL A 122 4.86 -6.67 -8.70
CA VAL A 122 5.65 -6.94 -9.92
C VAL A 122 7.04 -6.33 -9.83
N TRP A 123 7.15 -5.13 -9.29
CA TRP A 123 8.44 -4.50 -9.08
C TRP A 123 9.28 -5.27 -8.06
N LEU A 124 8.70 -5.70 -6.95
CA LEU A 124 9.38 -6.51 -5.92
C LEU A 124 9.83 -7.86 -6.47
N GLN A 125 8.97 -8.58 -7.21
CA GLN A 125 9.36 -9.86 -7.85
C GLN A 125 10.55 -9.68 -8.78
N LYS A 126 10.52 -8.67 -9.65
CA LYS A 126 11.63 -8.38 -10.56
C LYS A 126 12.91 -8.02 -9.80
N LEU A 127 12.79 -7.22 -8.73
CA LEU A 127 13.93 -6.85 -7.90
C LEU A 127 14.56 -8.07 -7.22
N LEU A 128 13.73 -8.92 -6.61
CA LEU A 128 14.17 -10.12 -5.90
C LEU A 128 14.76 -11.14 -6.85
N SER A 129 14.17 -11.35 -8.03
CA SER A 129 14.72 -12.24 -9.07
C SER A 129 16.10 -11.78 -9.54
N ASN A 130 16.29 -10.47 -9.73
CA ASN A 130 17.58 -9.93 -10.16
C ASN A 130 18.66 -9.99 -9.07
N LEU A 131 18.28 -9.95 -7.79
CA LEU A 131 19.23 -9.95 -6.68
C LEU A 131 19.62 -11.36 -6.22
N PHE A 132 18.68 -12.29 -6.23
CA PHE A 132 18.83 -13.57 -5.53
C PHE A 132 18.56 -14.79 -6.42
N ASP A 133 18.09 -14.57 -7.65
CA ASP A 133 17.66 -15.64 -8.58
C ASP A 133 16.73 -16.71 -7.94
N PRO A 134 15.78 -16.32 -7.07
CA PRO A 134 14.83 -17.26 -6.52
C PRO A 134 13.73 -17.52 -7.54
N GLN A 135 13.33 -18.77 -7.70
CA GLN A 135 12.00 -19.07 -8.22
C GLN A 135 10.98 -18.71 -7.11
N LEU A 136 10.41 -17.52 -7.20
CA LEU A 136 9.36 -17.09 -6.28
C LEU A 136 8.04 -17.69 -6.74
N ASP A 137 7.30 -18.26 -5.80
CA ASP A 137 5.91 -18.65 -6.03
C ASP A 137 5.05 -17.40 -6.30
N ALA A 138 3.84 -17.61 -6.83
CA ALA A 138 2.88 -16.55 -7.03
C ALA A 138 2.60 -15.81 -5.71
N THR A 139 2.68 -14.48 -5.73
CA THR A 139 2.44 -13.65 -4.56
C THR A 139 0.96 -13.56 -4.23
N CYS A 140 0.58 -13.87 -3.00
CA CYS A 140 -0.78 -13.63 -2.52
C CYS A 140 -0.92 -12.19 -2.04
N ILE A 141 -1.92 -11.46 -2.57
CA ILE A 141 -2.29 -10.11 -2.09
C ILE A 141 -3.62 -10.23 -1.35
N HIS A 142 -3.59 -9.97 -0.04
CA HIS A 142 -4.75 -10.01 0.83
C HIS A 142 -5.52 -8.69 0.78
N CYS A 143 -6.81 -8.77 0.41
CA CYS A 143 -7.77 -7.67 0.45
C CYS A 143 -8.99 -8.14 1.24
N ASP A 144 -9.49 -7.34 2.17
CA ASP A 144 -10.63 -7.71 3.02
C ASP A 144 -11.99 -7.46 2.37
N ASN A 145 -12.03 -6.69 1.28
CA ASN A 145 -13.26 -6.33 0.57
C ASN A 145 -13.65 -7.40 -0.47
N GLN A 146 -14.61 -8.25 -0.11
CA GLN A 146 -15.12 -9.30 -1.02
C GLN A 146 -15.68 -8.75 -2.34
N SER A 147 -16.20 -7.52 -2.36
CA SER A 147 -16.71 -6.91 -3.60
C SER A 147 -15.56 -6.51 -4.53
N CYS A 148 -14.42 -6.10 -3.96
CA CYS A 148 -13.20 -5.87 -4.72
C CYS A 148 -12.69 -7.16 -5.35
N VAL A 149 -12.62 -8.25 -4.58
CA VAL A 149 -12.19 -9.58 -5.08
C VAL A 149 -13.11 -10.07 -6.20
N LYS A 150 -14.45 -9.97 -6.02
CA LYS A 150 -15.41 -10.35 -7.08
C LYS A 150 -15.32 -9.46 -8.32
N LEU A 151 -14.90 -8.21 -8.18
CA LEU A 151 -14.65 -7.31 -9.31
C LEU A 151 -13.43 -7.74 -10.12
N SER A 152 -12.37 -8.24 -9.48
CA SER A 152 -11.20 -8.77 -10.18
C SER A 152 -11.51 -10.06 -10.95
N GLU A 153 -12.35 -10.93 -10.39
CA GLU A 153 -12.74 -12.20 -10.99
C GLU A 153 -13.75 -12.09 -12.16
N ASN A 154 -14.59 -11.04 -12.21
CA ASN A 154 -15.74 -10.97 -13.11
C ASN A 154 -15.62 -9.87 -14.19
N PRO A 155 -15.49 -10.24 -15.48
CA PRO A 155 -15.35 -9.28 -16.59
C PRO A 155 -16.66 -8.53 -16.94
N VAL A 156 -17.82 -8.92 -16.41
CA VAL A 156 -19.14 -8.44 -16.84
C VAL A 156 -19.57 -7.10 -16.21
N PHE A 157 -18.90 -6.64 -15.16
CA PHE A 157 -19.30 -5.40 -14.46
C PHE A 157 -18.71 -4.10 -15.04
N HIS A 158 -18.21 -4.12 -16.28
CA HIS A 158 -17.42 -3.05 -16.90
C HIS A 158 -18.19 -1.81 -17.35
N ASP A 159 -19.49 -1.92 -17.62
CA ASP A 159 -20.27 -0.84 -18.22
C ASP A 159 -20.44 0.41 -17.34
N LYS A 160 -20.14 0.30 -16.04
CA LYS A 160 -20.31 1.42 -15.08
C LYS A 160 -19.02 2.14 -14.68
N SER A 161 -17.85 1.69 -15.14
CA SER A 161 -16.56 2.15 -14.58
C SER A 161 -15.47 2.38 -15.64
N LYS A 162 -15.77 3.02 -16.75
CA LYS A 162 -14.78 3.31 -17.82
C LYS A 162 -13.47 3.96 -17.34
N HIS A 163 -13.53 4.72 -16.25
CA HIS A 163 -12.34 5.37 -15.67
C HIS A 163 -11.45 4.41 -14.84
N ILE A 164 -11.92 3.20 -14.55
CA ILE A 164 -11.19 2.13 -13.84
C ILE A 164 -10.67 1.08 -14.84
N GLU A 165 -11.13 1.11 -16.07
CA GLU A 165 -10.91 0.11 -17.10
C GLU A 165 -9.42 -0.26 -17.29
N ILE A 166 -8.52 0.73 -17.28
CA ILE A 166 -7.08 0.49 -17.41
C ILE A 166 -6.54 -0.30 -16.22
N ASN A 167 -6.96 0.02 -15.01
CA ASN A 167 -6.55 -0.67 -13.79
C ASN A 167 -7.09 -2.10 -13.76
N PHE A 168 -8.27 -2.31 -14.34
CA PHE A 168 -8.93 -3.59 -14.43
C PHE A 168 -8.17 -4.57 -15.33
N TYR A 169 -7.80 -4.16 -16.53
CA TYR A 169 -7.01 -4.98 -17.44
C TYR A 169 -5.68 -5.37 -16.82
N TYR A 170 -5.06 -4.46 -16.07
CA TYR A 170 -3.78 -4.73 -15.42
C TYR A 170 -3.86 -5.86 -14.38
N ILE A 171 -4.85 -5.82 -13.45
CA ILE A 171 -5.02 -6.87 -12.43
C ILE A 171 -5.34 -8.21 -13.11
N ARG A 172 -6.26 -8.23 -14.09
CA ARG A 172 -6.65 -9.45 -14.80
C ARG A 172 -5.48 -10.09 -15.54
N ASP A 173 -4.64 -9.29 -16.18
CA ASP A 173 -3.47 -9.80 -16.91
C ASP A 173 -2.44 -10.43 -15.93
N MET A 174 -2.47 -10.03 -14.65
CA MET A 174 -1.66 -10.63 -13.60
C MET A 174 -2.26 -11.93 -13.03
N GLU A 175 -3.59 -12.02 -12.95
CA GLU A 175 -4.29 -13.23 -12.47
C GLU A 175 -4.23 -14.40 -13.48
N THR A 176 -4.06 -14.09 -14.78
CA THR A 176 -3.95 -15.11 -15.82
C THR A 176 -2.50 -15.61 -15.87
N PRO A 177 -2.20 -16.88 -15.54
CA PRO A 177 -0.86 -17.42 -15.74
C PRO A 177 -0.54 -17.31 -17.23
N GLN A 178 0.36 -16.42 -17.58
CA GLN A 178 0.90 -16.39 -18.94
C GLN A 178 1.67 -17.71 -19.14
N ASN A 179 1.07 -18.63 -19.90
CA ASN A 179 1.83 -19.68 -20.57
C ASN A 179 2.85 -18.97 -21.47
N ARG A 180 4.03 -18.73 -20.95
CA ARG A 180 5.19 -18.28 -21.73
C ARG A 180 5.80 -19.55 -22.32
N GLU A 181 5.44 -19.83 -23.59
CA GLU A 181 6.25 -20.66 -24.46
C GLU A 181 7.62 -20.04 -24.70
#